data_5cc7ced0fd90c9e1a67fe444789a23a6
#
_entry.id   5cc7ced0fd90c9e1a67fe444789a23a6
#
_cell.length_a   1.000
_cell.length_b   1.000
_cell.length_c   1.000
_cell.angle_alpha   90.00
_cell.angle_beta   90.00
_cell.angle_gamma   90.00
#
_symmetry.space_group_name_H-M   'P 1'
#
loop_
_entity.id
_entity.type
_entity.pdbx_description
1 polymer ?
#
loop_
_entity_poly.entity_id
_entity_poly.type
_entity_poly.pdbx_seq_one_letter_code
_entity_poly.pdbx_strand_id
1 'polypeptide(L)'
;MLKLSQLAYDTYKSEVDYYTPLTIECSSYFPYMQRNYFRLVSDNSLLEIGINRDSNQLMNIILVQVSNAILVDDISLKQVQDKEGIPIFSDNTTFTNGLYDMKQSFDVFLSKKVLKIQLFNDEEVSYLSNGRVKLGFSQDKTLVNILLVGLTCEEYEVLKDCFEL
;
A
#
# COMPACT_ATOMS: atom_id res chain seq x y z
N MET A 1 10.29 9.62 -2.57
CA MET A 1 10.09 8.15 -2.70
C MET A 1 10.33 7.48 -1.36
N LEU A 2 9.49 6.52 -1.02
CA LEU A 2 9.63 5.79 0.23
C LEU A 2 10.63 4.65 0.08
N LYS A 3 11.78 4.76 0.74
CA LYS A 3 12.86 3.77 0.67
C LYS A 3 12.98 3.01 1.99
N LEU A 4 13.06 1.70 1.88
CA LEU A 4 13.25 0.80 3.02
C LEU A 4 14.62 1.06 3.68
N SER A 5 14.61 1.26 5.00
CA SER A 5 15.81 1.40 5.82
C SER A 5 15.97 0.24 6.80
N GLN A 6 14.93 -0.04 7.58
CA GLN A 6 14.93 -1.04 8.63
C GLN A 6 13.58 -1.78 8.66
N LEU A 7 13.50 -2.84 9.46
CA LEU A 7 12.28 -3.61 9.71
C LEU A 7 11.79 -3.39 11.13
N ALA A 8 10.48 -3.26 11.27
CA ALA A 8 9.78 -3.35 12.54
C ALA A 8 8.97 -4.65 12.60
N TYR A 9 8.62 -5.08 13.79
CA TYR A 9 7.80 -6.26 14.04
C TYR A 9 6.47 -5.82 14.66
N ASP A 10 5.42 -5.92 13.87
CA ASP A 10 4.05 -5.61 14.23
C ASP A 10 3.16 -6.45 13.31
N THR A 11 1.86 -6.31 13.41
CA THR A 11 0.90 -6.97 12.52
C THR A 11 0.00 -5.96 11.85
N TYR A 12 -0.47 -6.30 10.64
CA TYR A 12 -1.48 -5.52 9.92
C TYR A 12 -2.88 -6.03 10.17
N LYS A 13 -3.82 -5.09 10.23
CA LYS A 13 -5.25 -5.34 9.97
C LYS A 13 -5.58 -4.78 8.61
N SER A 14 -6.37 -5.50 7.83
CA SER A 14 -6.84 -5.06 6.52
C SER A 14 -8.37 -5.10 6.49
N GLU A 15 -8.96 -4.09 5.89
CA GLU A 15 -10.40 -3.96 5.71
C GLU A 15 -10.69 -3.52 4.27
N VAL A 16 -11.66 -4.19 3.65
CA VAL A 16 -12.21 -3.82 2.35
C VAL A 16 -13.63 -3.34 2.58
N ASP A 17 -13.94 -2.12 2.14
CA ASP A 17 -15.24 -1.49 2.35
C ASP A 17 -15.67 -0.74 1.09
N TYR A 18 -16.97 -0.60 0.89
CA TYR A 18 -17.54 0.07 -0.28
C TYR A 18 -17.14 1.55 -0.37
N TYR A 19 -17.04 2.24 0.77
CA TYR A 19 -16.72 3.67 0.80
C TYR A 19 -15.22 3.97 0.79
N THR A 20 -14.43 3.08 1.38
CA THR A 20 -12.98 3.16 1.38
C THR A 20 -12.43 1.81 0.92
N PRO A 21 -12.10 1.67 -0.37
CA PRO A 21 -11.81 0.36 -0.96
C PRO A 21 -10.82 -0.51 -0.19
N LEU A 22 -9.78 0.11 0.37
CA LEU A 22 -8.81 -0.63 1.20
C LEU A 22 -8.28 0.25 2.32
N THR A 23 -8.31 -0.27 3.53
CA THR A 23 -7.59 0.27 4.69
C THR A 23 -6.69 -0.81 5.26
N ILE A 24 -5.41 -0.49 5.43
CA ILE A 24 -4.42 -1.34 6.12
C ILE A 24 -3.90 -0.52 7.30
N GLU A 25 -3.91 -1.10 8.48
CA GLU A 25 -3.42 -0.46 9.71
C GLU A 25 -2.53 -1.40 10.49
N CYS A 26 -1.45 -0.87 11.07
CA CYS A 26 -0.66 -1.60 12.04
C CYS A 26 -1.42 -1.76 13.36
N SER A 27 -1.22 -2.87 14.06
CA SER A 27 -1.88 -3.13 15.34
C SER A 27 -1.52 -2.12 16.43
N SER A 28 -0.32 -1.52 16.36
CA SER A 28 0.12 -0.44 17.24
C SER A 28 -0.44 0.93 16.88
N TYR A 29 -1.18 1.04 15.77
CA TYR A 29 -1.81 2.29 15.34
C TYR A 29 -2.89 2.73 16.34
N PHE A 30 -2.93 4.03 16.63
CA PHE A 30 -4.01 4.67 17.37
C PHE A 30 -4.30 6.07 16.80
N PRO A 31 -5.56 6.58 16.90
CA PRO A 31 -5.98 7.80 16.21
C PRO A 31 -5.20 9.08 16.54
N TYR A 32 -4.66 9.18 17.75
CA TYR A 32 -3.91 10.36 18.21
C TYR A 32 -2.42 10.31 17.89
N MET A 33 -1.94 9.23 17.26
CA MET A 33 -0.55 9.11 16.85
C MET A 33 -0.20 10.17 15.82
N GLN A 34 0.92 10.84 16.00
CA GLN A 34 1.41 11.82 15.01
C GLN A 34 1.99 11.08 13.81
N ARG A 35 1.47 11.41 12.64
CA ARG A 35 1.84 10.80 11.36
C ARG A 35 2.18 11.84 10.33
N ASN A 36 3.11 11.48 9.48
CA ASN A 36 3.30 12.11 8.19
C ASN A 36 2.56 11.28 7.14
N TYR A 37 2.02 11.92 6.11
CA TYR A 37 1.35 11.25 5.01
C TYR A 37 2.08 11.48 3.71
N PHE A 38 2.52 10.38 3.10
CA PHE A 38 2.96 10.33 1.71
C PHE A 38 1.74 9.97 0.85
N ARG A 39 1.37 10.86 -0.07
CA ARG A 39 0.18 10.66 -0.88
C ARG A 39 0.52 10.65 -2.36
N LEU A 40 -0.04 9.69 -3.09
CA LEU A 40 -0.11 9.73 -4.54
C LEU A 40 -1.46 10.31 -4.94
N VAL A 41 -1.42 11.43 -5.66
CA VAL A 41 -2.59 12.22 -6.00
C VAL A 41 -2.67 12.41 -7.50
N SER A 42 -3.76 12.00 -8.11
CA SER A 42 -4.12 12.32 -9.48
C SER A 42 -5.58 12.82 -9.51
N ASP A 43 -6.08 13.22 -10.68
CA ASP A 43 -7.39 13.89 -10.79
C ASP A 43 -8.53 13.13 -10.11
N ASN A 44 -8.54 11.80 -10.19
CA ASN A 44 -9.61 10.95 -9.63
C ASN A 44 -9.07 9.76 -8.85
N SER A 45 -7.83 9.82 -8.37
CA SER A 45 -7.24 8.74 -7.57
C SER A 45 -6.44 9.31 -6.42
N LEU A 46 -6.58 8.68 -5.26
CA LEU A 46 -5.86 9.06 -4.04
C LEU A 46 -5.46 7.83 -3.25
N LEU A 47 -4.16 7.71 -3.00
CA LEU A 47 -3.58 6.74 -2.08
C LEU A 47 -2.81 7.48 -1.00
N GLU A 48 -3.08 7.16 0.26
CA GLU A 48 -2.40 7.75 1.43
C GLU A 48 -1.59 6.68 2.16
N ILE A 49 -0.33 6.98 2.45
CA ILE A 49 0.56 6.15 3.24
C ILE A 49 0.96 6.93 4.49
N GLY A 50 0.46 6.49 5.64
CA GLY A 50 0.73 7.10 6.93
C GLY A 50 1.98 6.52 7.57
N ILE A 51 2.89 7.39 7.99
CA ILE A 51 4.19 7.07 8.54
C ILE A 51 4.31 7.70 9.92
N ASN A 52 4.73 6.93 10.93
CA ASN A 52 4.99 7.47 12.25
C ASN A 52 6.04 8.58 12.16
N ARG A 53 5.74 9.75 12.74
CA ARG A 53 6.59 10.93 12.62
C ARG A 53 7.95 10.76 13.31
N ASP A 54 8.01 9.97 14.37
CA ASP A 54 9.23 9.80 15.16
C ASP A 54 10.08 8.62 14.66
N SER A 55 9.45 7.51 14.30
CA SER A 55 10.17 6.27 13.95
C SER A 55 10.31 6.02 12.45
N ASN A 56 9.57 6.75 11.60
CA ASN A 56 9.42 6.50 10.16
C ASN A 56 8.82 5.10 9.82
N GLN A 57 8.19 4.44 10.79
CA GLN A 57 7.51 3.17 10.55
C GLN A 57 6.23 3.39 9.77
N LEU A 58 5.95 2.50 8.81
CA LEU A 58 4.65 2.44 8.16
C LEU A 58 3.56 2.15 9.19
N MET A 59 2.55 3.00 9.27
CA MET A 59 1.45 2.85 10.23
C MET A 59 0.14 2.47 9.56
N ASN A 60 -0.17 3.07 8.41
CA ASN A 60 -1.39 2.76 7.70
C ASN A 60 -1.29 3.06 6.20
N ILE A 61 -2.11 2.38 5.43
CA ILE A 61 -2.29 2.61 3.98
C ILE A 61 -3.79 2.72 3.74
N ILE A 62 -4.20 3.77 3.05
CA ILE A 62 -5.61 4.00 2.70
C ILE A 62 -5.72 4.23 1.20
N LEU A 63 -6.40 3.33 0.51
CA LEU A 63 -6.83 3.53 -0.87
C LEU A 63 -8.17 4.25 -0.83
N VAL A 64 -8.15 5.56 -1.08
CA VAL A 64 -9.33 6.41 -0.90
C VAL A 64 -10.22 6.40 -2.14
N GLN A 65 -9.60 6.54 -3.30
CA GLN A 65 -10.30 6.64 -4.58
C GLN A 65 -9.43 6.11 -5.72
N VAL A 66 -10.07 5.46 -6.69
CA VAL A 66 -9.41 4.88 -7.87
C VAL A 66 -10.21 5.23 -9.10
N SER A 67 -9.55 5.81 -10.11
CA SER A 67 -10.17 6.11 -11.40
C SER A 67 -9.93 5.03 -12.46
N ASN A 68 -8.84 4.29 -12.36
CA ASN A 68 -8.37 3.36 -13.40
C ASN A 68 -8.02 2.00 -12.80
N ALA A 69 -9.02 1.28 -12.32
CA ALA A 69 -8.84 -0.11 -11.93
C ALA A 69 -9.00 -1.03 -13.15
N ILE A 70 -8.19 -2.08 -13.19
CA ILE A 70 -8.17 -3.06 -14.27
C ILE A 70 -8.50 -4.43 -13.69
N LEU A 71 -9.54 -5.06 -14.23
CA LEU A 71 -9.90 -6.43 -13.92
C LEU A 71 -8.99 -7.37 -14.71
N VAL A 72 -8.36 -8.31 -14.03
CA VAL A 72 -7.48 -9.32 -14.64
C VAL A 72 -7.87 -10.72 -14.14
N ASP A 73 -7.55 -11.75 -14.92
CA ASP A 73 -7.88 -13.12 -14.55
C ASP A 73 -7.05 -13.61 -13.36
N ASP A 74 -5.77 -13.25 -13.34
CA ASP A 74 -4.84 -13.64 -12.29
C ASP A 74 -3.74 -12.59 -12.10
N ILE A 75 -3.21 -12.52 -10.88
CA ILE A 75 -2.02 -11.72 -10.54
C ILE A 75 -1.00 -12.68 -9.98
N SER A 76 0.02 -12.98 -10.77
CA SER A 76 1.12 -13.83 -10.36
C SER A 76 2.09 -13.07 -9.47
N LEU A 77 2.40 -13.65 -8.31
CA LEU A 77 3.44 -13.12 -7.42
C LEU A 77 4.80 -13.58 -7.92
N LYS A 78 5.77 -12.66 -7.92
CA LYS A 78 7.14 -13.01 -8.30
C LYS A 78 7.79 -13.89 -7.25
N GLN A 79 8.64 -14.81 -7.73
CA GLN A 79 9.48 -15.67 -6.89
C GLN A 79 10.78 -14.92 -6.55
N VAL A 80 10.67 -13.99 -5.60
CA VAL A 80 11.79 -13.16 -5.13
C VAL A 80 11.93 -13.29 -3.62
N GLN A 81 12.97 -12.69 -3.04
CA GLN A 81 13.16 -12.68 -1.60
C GLN A 81 11.92 -12.11 -0.90
N ASP A 82 11.39 -12.86 0.07
CA ASP A 82 10.22 -12.47 0.87
C ASP A 82 10.59 -12.57 2.35
N LYS A 83 10.61 -11.45 3.03
CA LYS A 83 10.86 -11.36 4.48
C LYS A 83 9.59 -10.95 5.19
N GLU A 84 9.43 -11.44 6.41
CA GLU A 84 8.38 -10.96 7.31
C GLU A 84 8.79 -9.65 7.98
N GLY A 85 7.90 -8.69 8.03
CA GLY A 85 8.13 -7.43 8.73
C GLY A 85 7.33 -6.26 8.17
N ILE A 86 7.46 -5.13 8.86
CA ILE A 86 6.86 -3.84 8.50
C ILE A 86 8.00 -2.87 8.22
N PRO A 87 7.94 -2.08 7.13
CA PRO A 87 9.04 -1.20 6.80
C PRO A 87 9.14 -0.01 7.75
N ILE A 88 10.38 0.33 8.09
CA ILE A 88 10.79 1.64 8.57
C ILE A 88 11.49 2.31 7.39
N PHE A 89 10.98 3.46 6.96
CA PHE A 89 11.51 4.15 5.79
C PHE A 89 12.71 5.04 6.15
N SER A 90 13.56 5.30 5.18
CA SER A 90 14.66 6.23 5.33
C SER A 90 14.16 7.67 5.39
N ASP A 91 14.95 8.56 5.96
CA ASP A 91 14.62 9.97 6.20
C ASP A 91 14.95 10.84 4.97
N ASN A 92 14.55 10.38 3.78
CA ASN A 92 14.85 11.05 2.50
C ASN A 92 13.67 11.83 1.91
N THR A 93 12.52 11.82 2.58
CA THR A 93 11.32 12.55 2.16
C THR A 93 11.08 13.73 3.11
N THR A 94 10.97 14.94 2.55
CA THR A 94 10.66 16.14 3.32
C THR A 94 9.14 16.37 3.35
N PHE A 95 8.55 16.23 4.53
CA PHE A 95 7.13 16.50 4.75
C PHE A 95 6.92 17.96 5.14
N THR A 96 5.93 18.61 4.53
CA THR A 96 5.50 19.98 4.88
C THR A 96 4.15 19.92 5.56
N ASN A 97 4.06 20.37 6.80
CA ASN A 97 2.85 20.24 7.64
C ASN A 97 2.33 18.80 7.72
N GLY A 98 3.24 17.84 7.77
CA GLY A 98 2.92 16.42 7.82
C GLY A 98 2.45 15.80 6.51
N LEU A 99 2.62 16.48 5.37
CA LEU A 99 2.18 16.02 4.06
C LEU A 99 3.30 16.06 3.04
N TYR A 100 3.32 15.06 2.17
CA TYR A 100 4.07 15.05 0.92
C TYR A 100 3.15 14.54 -0.19
N ASP A 101 2.74 15.43 -1.09
CA ASP A 101 1.87 15.10 -2.21
C ASP A 101 2.70 14.91 -3.48
N MET A 102 2.71 13.69 -3.99
CA MET A 102 3.26 13.38 -5.29
C MET A 102 2.14 13.36 -6.33
N LYS A 103 2.19 14.30 -7.26
CA LYS A 103 1.23 14.36 -8.38
C LYS A 103 1.58 13.30 -9.41
N GLN A 104 1.12 12.10 -9.17
CA GLN A 104 1.36 10.93 -10.01
C GLN A 104 0.19 9.97 -9.93
N SER A 105 -0.18 9.42 -11.09
CA SER A 105 -1.13 8.32 -11.15
C SER A 105 -0.49 7.02 -10.67
N PHE A 106 -1.31 6.10 -10.22
CA PHE A 106 -0.95 4.73 -9.90
C PHE A 106 -1.98 3.79 -10.53
N ASP A 107 -1.59 2.56 -10.78
CA ASP A 107 -2.47 1.56 -11.38
C ASP A 107 -2.98 0.59 -10.31
N VAL A 108 -4.23 0.17 -10.48
CA VAL A 108 -4.86 -0.82 -9.60
C VAL A 108 -5.31 -2.01 -10.44
N PHE A 109 -4.89 -3.19 -10.05
CA PHE A 109 -5.26 -4.46 -10.69
C PHE A 109 -6.03 -5.32 -9.70
N LEU A 110 -7.17 -5.85 -10.14
CA LEU A 110 -8.01 -6.73 -9.33
C LEU A 110 -8.16 -8.08 -10.00
N SER A 111 -7.82 -9.13 -9.28
CA SER A 111 -8.17 -10.51 -9.60
C SER A 111 -9.05 -11.10 -8.50
N LYS A 112 -9.58 -12.29 -8.69
CA LYS A 112 -10.43 -12.95 -7.68
C LYS A 112 -9.74 -13.15 -6.33
N LYS A 113 -8.42 -13.18 -6.31
CA LYS A 113 -7.63 -13.50 -5.10
C LYS A 113 -6.69 -12.40 -4.64
N VAL A 114 -6.40 -11.43 -5.49
CA VAL A 114 -5.37 -10.42 -5.21
C VAL A 114 -5.82 -9.05 -5.69
N LEU A 115 -5.61 -8.06 -4.83
CA LEU A 115 -5.61 -6.65 -5.20
C LEU A 115 -4.16 -6.18 -5.26
N LYS A 116 -3.74 -5.59 -6.38
CA LYS A 116 -2.40 -5.01 -6.55
C LYS A 116 -2.51 -3.52 -6.85
N ILE A 117 -1.80 -2.72 -6.08
CA ILE A 117 -1.63 -1.28 -6.32
C ILE A 117 -0.20 -1.07 -6.80
N GLN A 118 -0.02 -0.68 -8.04
CA GLN A 118 1.28 -0.40 -8.65
C GLN A 118 1.57 1.09 -8.55
N LEU A 119 2.55 1.47 -7.72
CA LEU A 119 2.89 2.87 -7.45
C LEU A 119 3.84 3.44 -8.51
N PHE A 120 4.81 2.64 -8.92
CA PHE A 120 5.85 3.02 -9.89
C PHE A 120 6.12 1.87 -10.85
N ASN A 121 6.68 2.16 -12.01
CA ASN A 121 6.94 1.17 -13.06
C ASN A 121 8.18 0.31 -12.80
N ASP A 122 8.94 0.60 -11.75
CA ASP A 122 10.10 -0.21 -11.39
C ASP A 122 9.69 -1.61 -10.97
N GLU A 123 10.54 -2.57 -11.30
CA GLU A 123 10.31 -3.97 -10.98
C GLU A 123 10.62 -4.26 -9.51
N GLU A 124 9.72 -4.97 -8.85
CA GLU A 124 9.98 -5.47 -7.50
C GLU A 124 10.98 -6.63 -7.52
N VAL A 125 12.00 -6.56 -6.67
CA VAL A 125 13.01 -7.59 -6.48
C VAL A 125 12.96 -8.24 -5.10
N SER A 126 12.12 -7.71 -4.21
CA SER A 126 11.87 -8.28 -2.89
C SER A 126 10.49 -7.90 -2.38
N TYR A 127 9.98 -8.69 -1.44
CA TYR A 127 8.77 -8.40 -0.69
C TYR A 127 9.05 -8.31 0.80
N LEU A 128 8.30 -7.45 1.48
CA LEU A 128 8.02 -7.57 2.91
C LEU A 128 6.58 -8.04 3.07
N SER A 129 6.40 -9.13 3.77
CA SER A 129 5.09 -9.74 4.00
C SER A 129 4.71 -9.69 5.46
N ASN A 130 3.44 -9.42 5.71
CA ASN A 130 2.84 -9.56 7.03
C ASN A 130 1.38 -9.94 6.84
N GLY A 131 1.03 -11.16 7.21
CA GLY A 131 -0.31 -11.70 6.94
C GLY A 131 -0.63 -11.66 5.45
N ARG A 132 -1.74 -11.02 5.11
CA ARG A 132 -2.23 -10.88 3.72
C ARG A 132 -1.59 -9.74 2.94
N VAL A 133 -0.81 -8.90 3.61
CA VAL A 133 -0.21 -7.71 3.00
C VAL A 133 1.20 -8.03 2.52
N LYS A 134 1.49 -7.71 1.27
CA LYS A 134 2.83 -7.77 0.70
C LYS A 134 3.20 -6.42 0.12
N LEU A 135 4.39 -5.96 0.47
CA LEU A 135 4.95 -4.70 -0.03
C LEU A 135 6.14 -5.03 -0.91
N GLY A 136 6.08 -4.62 -2.17
CA GLY A 136 7.15 -4.87 -3.15
C GLY A 136 8.14 -3.71 -3.19
N PHE A 137 9.44 -4.05 -3.20
CA PHE A 137 10.54 -3.11 -3.25
C PHE A 137 11.42 -3.36 -4.47
N SER A 138 11.85 -2.28 -5.12
CA SER A 138 12.77 -2.31 -6.24
C SER A 138 14.22 -2.56 -5.80
N GLN A 139 15.13 -2.65 -6.77
CA GLN A 139 16.57 -2.85 -6.54
C GLN A 139 17.17 -1.75 -5.63
N ASP A 140 16.71 -0.52 -5.74
CA ASP A 140 17.15 0.61 -4.90
C ASP A 140 16.33 0.76 -3.61
N LYS A 141 15.58 -0.27 -3.24
CA LYS A 141 14.75 -0.36 -2.03
C LYS A 141 13.57 0.61 -1.97
N THR A 142 13.12 1.12 -3.10
CA THR A 142 11.91 1.95 -3.18
C THR A 142 10.67 1.07 -3.12
N LEU A 143 9.66 1.48 -2.32
CA LEU A 143 8.34 0.85 -2.33
C LEU A 143 7.68 1.10 -3.70
N VAL A 144 7.41 0.04 -4.44
CA VAL A 144 6.89 0.12 -5.81
C VAL A 144 5.50 -0.47 -5.98
N ASN A 145 5.10 -1.40 -5.13
CA ASN A 145 3.72 -1.91 -5.13
C ASN A 145 3.25 -2.38 -3.76
N ILE A 146 1.94 -2.48 -3.66
CA ILE A 146 1.23 -2.97 -2.47
C ILE A 146 0.26 -4.05 -2.93
N LEU A 147 0.27 -5.21 -2.27
CA LEU A 147 -0.64 -6.30 -2.58
C LEU A 147 -1.42 -6.70 -1.33
N LEU A 148 -2.71 -6.94 -1.53
CA LEU A 148 -3.55 -7.66 -0.57
C LEU A 148 -3.88 -9.02 -1.20
N VAL A 149 -3.40 -10.09 -0.59
CA VAL A 149 -3.58 -11.45 -1.09
C VAL A 149 -4.68 -12.20 -0.33
N GLY A 150 -5.22 -13.25 -0.93
CA GLY A 150 -6.24 -14.08 -0.29
C GLY A 150 -7.58 -13.37 -0.10
N LEU A 151 -8.01 -12.59 -1.08
CA LEU A 151 -9.33 -11.96 -1.05
C LEU A 151 -10.44 -13.00 -0.88
N THR A 152 -11.42 -12.71 -0.04
CA THR A 152 -12.66 -13.48 0.01
C THR A 152 -13.54 -13.15 -1.20
N CYS A 153 -14.53 -14.01 -1.48
CA CYS A 153 -15.49 -13.71 -2.57
C CYS A 153 -16.23 -12.40 -2.31
N GLU A 154 -16.61 -12.14 -1.06
CA GLU A 154 -17.29 -10.91 -0.66
C GLU A 154 -16.40 -9.67 -0.89
N GLU A 155 -15.15 -9.70 -0.44
CA GLU A 155 -14.20 -8.61 -0.66
C GLU A 155 -13.99 -8.32 -2.15
N TYR A 156 -13.87 -9.36 -2.96
CA TYR A 156 -13.73 -9.23 -4.40
C TYR A 156 -14.94 -8.52 -5.03
N GLU A 157 -16.16 -8.91 -4.67
CA GLU A 157 -17.37 -8.26 -5.19
C GLU A 157 -17.50 -6.81 -4.72
N VAL A 158 -17.17 -6.52 -3.46
CA VAL A 158 -17.13 -5.14 -2.95
C VAL A 158 -16.14 -4.29 -3.74
N LEU A 159 -14.94 -4.79 -3.99
CA LEU A 159 -13.92 -4.07 -4.77
C LEU A 159 -14.35 -3.85 -6.23
N LYS A 160 -14.98 -4.84 -6.85
CA LYS A 160 -15.56 -4.68 -8.19
C LYS A 160 -16.56 -3.54 -8.24
N ASP A 161 -17.48 -3.49 -7.28
CA ASP A 161 -18.47 -2.43 -7.19
C ASP A 161 -17.82 -1.07 -6.92
N CYS A 162 -16.86 -0.99 -6.01
CA CYS A 162 -16.10 0.24 -5.73
C CYS A 162 -15.41 0.80 -6.98
N PHE A 163 -14.86 -0.08 -7.81
CA PHE A 163 -14.09 0.30 -8.99
C PHE A 163 -14.93 0.34 -10.26
N GLU A 164 -16.23 0.06 -10.17
CA GLU A 164 -17.17 0.03 -11.33
C GLU A 164 -16.71 -0.94 -12.42
N LEU A 165 -16.24 -2.12 -12.03
CA LEU A 165 -15.74 -3.17 -12.93
C LEU A 165 -16.78 -4.23 -13.27
#